data_f2a95b29ae47fd7531c3fb794f4627fc
#
_entry.id   f2a95b29ae47fd7531c3fb794f4627fc
#
_cell.length_a   1.000
_cell.length_b   1.000
_cell.length_c   1.000
_cell.angle_alpha   90.00
_cell.angle_beta   90.00
_cell.angle_gamma   90.00
#
_symmetry.space_group_name_H-M   'P 1'
#
loop_
_entity.id
_entity.type
_entity.pdbx_description
1 polymer ?
#
loop_
_entity_poly.entity_id
_entity_poly.type
_entity_poly.pdbx_seq_one_letter_code
_entity_poly.pdbx_strand_id
1 'polypeptide(L)'
;TGMTQTPSPVSAAVGGTVTINCQASQSVYNNYLLSWYQQKPGQPPKRLIYSASTLASGVSSRFKGSGSGTQFTLTISDVQCDDAATYYCLGSYDGNSADCLAFGGGTEVVVKGTPVAPTVLIFPPAADQVATGTVTIVCVANKYFPDVTVTWEVDGTTQTTGIENSKTPQNSADCTYNLSSTLTLTSTQYNSHKEYTCKVTQGTTSVVQSFNRGDCS
;
A
#
# COMPACT_ATOMS: atom_id res chain seq x y z
N THR A 1 6.24 4.56 28.03
CA THR A 1 6.25 5.76 27.16
C THR A 1 5.99 5.32 25.72
N GLY A 2 4.78 5.58 25.20
CA GLY A 2 4.36 5.19 23.86
C GLY A 2 3.52 6.24 23.18
N MET A 3 3.33 6.05 21.85
CA MET A 3 2.44 6.85 21.03
C MET A 3 1.46 5.95 20.35
N THR A 4 0.17 6.29 20.39
CA THR A 4 -0.90 5.54 19.73
C THR A 4 -1.50 6.40 18.63
N GLN A 5 -1.54 5.86 17.42
CA GLN A 5 -2.10 6.57 16.27
C GLN A 5 -3.46 6.00 15.84
N THR A 6 -4.18 6.80 15.07
CA THR A 6 -5.39 6.35 14.36
C THR A 6 -5.09 5.04 13.62
N PRO A 7 -5.94 4.00 13.73
CA PRO A 7 -5.73 2.74 13.04
C PRO A 7 -5.72 2.89 11.51
N SER A 8 -4.89 2.09 10.86
CA SER A 8 -4.85 1.97 9.39
C SER A 8 -5.93 1.05 8.85
N PRO A 9 -6.39 1.24 7.60
CA PRO A 9 -6.16 2.42 6.78
C PRO A 9 -7.17 3.53 7.10
N VAL A 10 -6.78 4.77 6.83
CA VAL A 10 -7.70 5.91 6.74
C VAL A 10 -7.84 6.26 5.28
N SER A 11 -9.04 6.52 4.81
CA SER A 11 -9.27 6.85 3.41
C SER A 11 -10.07 8.13 3.24
N ALA A 12 -9.77 8.84 2.16
CA ALA A 12 -10.51 10.02 1.74
C ALA A 12 -10.54 10.10 0.21
N ALA A 13 -11.59 10.72 -0.32
CA ALA A 13 -11.64 11.03 -1.74
C ALA A 13 -10.67 12.18 -2.08
N VAL A 14 -10.23 12.25 -3.33
CA VAL A 14 -9.49 13.40 -3.84
C VAL A 14 -10.28 14.68 -3.57
N GLY A 15 -9.63 15.69 -3.03
CA GLY A 15 -10.27 16.94 -2.62
C GLY A 15 -10.87 16.92 -1.21
N GLY A 16 -10.94 15.76 -0.57
CA GLY A 16 -11.44 15.62 0.79
C GLY A 16 -10.42 15.97 1.86
N THR A 17 -10.71 15.58 3.08
CA THR A 17 -9.88 15.86 4.25
C THR A 17 -9.60 14.58 5.03
N VAL A 18 -8.35 14.41 5.45
CA VAL A 18 -7.91 13.31 6.33
C VAL A 18 -7.49 13.87 7.66
N THR A 19 -7.89 13.21 8.73
CA THR A 19 -7.48 13.53 10.10
C THR A 19 -6.83 12.30 10.73
N ILE A 20 -5.60 12.46 11.20
CA ILE A 20 -4.84 11.42 11.90
C ILE A 20 -4.55 11.92 13.31
N ASN A 21 -4.90 11.10 14.31
CA ASN A 21 -4.66 11.42 15.70
C ASN A 21 -3.45 10.66 16.22
N CYS A 22 -2.72 11.30 17.12
CA CYS A 22 -1.62 10.72 17.86
C CYS A 22 -1.82 11.01 19.34
N GLN A 23 -1.86 9.96 20.15
CA GLN A 23 -2.02 10.07 21.60
C GLN A 23 -0.74 9.60 22.28
N ALA A 24 -0.16 10.48 23.08
CA ALA A 24 0.98 10.18 23.91
C ALA A 24 0.53 9.57 25.24
N SER A 25 1.33 8.65 25.78
CA SER A 25 1.05 8.03 27.09
C SER A 25 1.17 9.00 28.26
N GLN A 26 1.93 10.06 28.09
CA GLN A 26 2.07 11.18 29.01
C GLN A 26 2.42 12.43 28.19
N SER A 27 2.39 13.61 28.81
CA SER A 27 2.71 14.85 28.10
C SER A 27 4.11 14.81 27.50
N VAL A 28 4.22 15.20 26.23
CA VAL A 28 5.52 15.36 25.58
C VAL A 28 6.27 16.55 26.19
N TYR A 29 7.59 16.60 25.98
CA TYR A 29 8.43 17.66 26.48
C TYR A 29 7.92 19.04 26.05
N ASN A 30 7.84 19.99 26.98
CA ASN A 30 7.27 21.33 26.80
C ASN A 30 5.86 21.36 26.20
N ASN A 31 5.12 20.24 26.26
CA ASN A 31 3.79 20.04 25.67
C ASN A 31 3.74 20.08 24.13
N TYR A 32 4.83 20.36 23.45
CA TYR A 32 4.84 20.57 21.99
C TYR A 32 5.94 19.83 21.25
N LEU A 33 6.79 19.05 21.91
CA LEU A 33 7.88 18.36 21.21
C LEU A 33 7.38 17.11 20.50
N LEU A 34 6.68 17.34 19.39
CA LEU A 34 6.09 16.30 18.55
C LEU A 34 6.18 16.72 17.09
N SER A 35 6.57 15.77 16.24
CA SER A 35 6.73 15.95 14.81
C SER A 35 5.90 14.94 14.04
N TRP A 36 5.53 15.28 12.81
CA TRP A 36 4.85 14.40 11.87
C TRP A 36 5.73 14.14 10.65
N TYR A 37 5.73 12.88 10.22
CA TYR A 37 6.52 12.41 9.06
C TYR A 37 5.62 11.71 8.07
N GLN A 38 5.96 11.86 6.78
CA GLN A 38 5.37 11.11 5.68
C GLN A 38 6.41 10.14 5.14
N GLN A 39 6.01 8.89 4.93
CA GLN A 39 6.88 7.88 4.30
C GLN A 39 6.14 7.15 3.20
N LYS A 40 6.75 7.10 2.02
CA LYS A 40 6.31 6.28 0.90
C LYS A 40 7.21 5.05 0.80
N PRO A 41 6.69 3.91 0.26
CA PRO A 41 7.48 2.69 0.15
C PRO A 41 8.80 2.91 -0.59
N GLY A 42 9.89 2.36 -0.04
CA GLY A 42 11.23 2.48 -0.61
C GLY A 42 11.89 3.84 -0.47
N GLN A 43 11.25 4.79 0.22
CA GLN A 43 11.79 6.13 0.43
C GLN A 43 12.03 6.41 1.90
N PRO A 44 12.97 7.32 2.24
CA PRO A 44 13.14 7.75 3.63
C PRO A 44 11.94 8.59 4.09
N PRO A 45 11.66 8.65 5.40
CA PRO A 45 10.64 9.54 5.93
C PRO A 45 10.97 11.00 5.64
N LYS A 46 9.94 11.79 5.35
CA LYS A 46 10.02 13.24 5.16
C LYS A 46 9.31 13.93 6.30
N ARG A 47 9.99 14.84 6.99
CA ARG A 47 9.35 15.64 8.06
C ARG A 47 8.38 16.66 7.45
N LEU A 48 7.16 16.67 7.94
CA LEU A 48 6.10 17.60 7.50
C LEU A 48 5.90 18.74 8.50
N ILE A 49 5.82 18.38 9.77
CA ILE A 49 5.48 19.27 10.88
C ILE A 49 6.49 19.03 12.00
N TYR A 50 6.91 20.07 12.68
CA TYR A 50 7.68 19.98 13.91
C TYR A 50 7.12 20.93 14.98
N SER A 51 7.51 20.73 16.23
CA SER A 51 6.95 21.49 17.36
C SER A 51 5.43 21.55 17.35
N ALA A 52 4.80 20.40 17.08
CA ALA A 52 3.36 20.16 17.00
C ALA A 52 2.64 20.86 15.85
N SER A 53 2.97 22.10 15.49
CA SER A 53 2.19 22.89 14.54
C SER A 53 3.00 23.66 13.51
N THR A 54 4.33 23.61 13.55
CA THR A 54 5.18 24.36 12.61
C THR A 54 5.40 23.57 11.34
N LEU A 55 5.04 24.15 10.22
CA LEU A 55 5.22 23.55 8.90
C LEU A 55 6.69 23.54 8.51
N ALA A 56 7.22 22.39 8.11
CA ALA A 56 8.58 22.27 7.62
C ALA A 56 8.75 23.02 6.28
N SER A 57 9.98 23.46 6.00
CA SER A 57 10.28 24.19 4.78
C SER A 57 9.95 23.37 3.53
N GLY A 58 9.26 23.98 2.56
CA GLY A 58 8.90 23.36 1.30
C GLY A 58 7.70 22.40 1.38
N VAL A 59 7.05 22.27 2.54
CA VAL A 59 5.86 21.43 2.72
C VAL A 59 4.62 22.25 2.42
N SER A 60 3.65 21.62 1.73
CA SER A 60 2.38 22.26 1.39
C SER A 60 1.60 22.67 2.65
N SER A 61 0.97 23.84 2.61
CA SER A 61 0.09 24.33 3.67
C SER A 61 -1.20 23.50 3.83
N ARG A 62 -1.44 22.52 2.94
CA ARG A 62 -2.54 21.56 3.09
C ARG A 62 -2.35 20.65 4.30
N PHE A 63 -1.10 20.50 4.75
CA PHE A 63 -0.75 19.78 5.98
C PHE A 63 -0.78 20.73 7.18
N LYS A 64 -1.54 20.36 8.18
CA LYS A 64 -1.67 21.14 9.42
C LYS A 64 -1.51 20.25 10.62
N GLY A 65 -0.61 20.62 11.51
CA GLY A 65 -0.46 20.00 12.83
C GLY A 65 -1.16 20.82 13.89
N SER A 66 -1.78 20.16 14.85
CA SER A 66 -2.41 20.81 16.01
C SER A 66 -2.32 19.90 17.23
N GLY A 67 -2.66 20.47 18.39
CA GLY A 67 -2.65 19.75 19.65
C GLY A 67 -1.54 20.16 20.58
N SER A 68 -1.59 19.65 21.81
CA SER A 68 -0.59 19.88 22.82
C SER A 68 -0.70 18.83 23.93
N GLY A 69 0.35 18.67 24.72
CA GLY A 69 0.36 17.76 25.86
C GLY A 69 0.39 16.29 25.43
N THR A 70 -0.79 15.65 25.39
CA THR A 70 -0.94 14.22 25.04
C THR A 70 -1.70 13.97 23.77
N GLN A 71 -2.40 14.97 23.23
CA GLN A 71 -3.27 14.81 22.05
C GLN A 71 -2.79 15.70 20.92
N PHE A 72 -2.53 15.04 19.77
CA PHE A 72 -2.04 15.72 18.59
C PHE A 72 -2.80 15.23 17.34
N THR A 73 -2.94 16.11 16.37
CA THR A 73 -3.68 15.84 15.15
C THR A 73 -2.92 16.35 13.93
N LEU A 74 -2.79 15.50 12.92
CA LEU A 74 -2.40 15.90 11.58
C LEU A 74 -3.65 15.96 10.70
N THR A 75 -3.87 17.09 10.06
CA THR A 75 -4.98 17.28 9.13
C THR A 75 -4.41 17.53 7.73
N ILE A 76 -4.88 16.77 6.76
CA ILE A 76 -4.53 16.93 5.34
C ILE A 76 -5.79 17.40 4.63
N SER A 77 -5.77 18.62 4.16
CA SER A 77 -6.88 19.21 3.41
C SER A 77 -6.64 19.10 1.92
N ASP A 78 -7.72 19.12 1.12
CA ASP A 78 -7.64 18.99 -0.34
C ASP A 78 -6.73 17.84 -0.75
N VAL A 79 -7.04 16.66 -0.26
CA VAL A 79 -6.22 15.45 -0.41
C VAL A 79 -6.00 15.15 -1.89
N GLN A 80 -4.74 14.87 -2.25
CA GLN A 80 -4.31 14.53 -3.60
C GLN A 80 -3.77 13.09 -3.64
N CYS A 81 -3.72 12.49 -4.82
CA CYS A 81 -3.17 11.14 -4.97
C CYS A 81 -1.72 11.04 -4.45
N ASP A 82 -0.95 12.11 -4.57
CA ASP A 82 0.43 12.18 -4.07
C ASP A 82 0.51 12.08 -2.53
N ASP A 83 -0.59 12.26 -1.82
CA ASP A 83 -0.63 12.17 -0.37
C ASP A 83 -0.78 10.73 0.14
N ALA A 84 -1.01 9.77 -0.75
CA ALA A 84 -1.06 8.35 -0.40
C ALA A 84 0.31 7.90 0.14
N ALA A 85 0.35 7.61 1.44
CA ALA A 85 1.58 7.31 2.17
C ALA A 85 1.23 6.79 3.55
N THR A 86 2.25 6.43 4.32
CA THR A 86 2.13 6.16 5.76
C THR A 86 2.64 7.35 6.54
N TYR A 87 1.89 7.78 7.53
CA TYR A 87 2.19 8.96 8.35
C TYR A 87 2.52 8.52 9.77
N TYR A 88 3.59 9.10 10.33
CA TYR A 88 4.06 8.77 11.67
C TYR A 88 4.13 10.04 12.52
N CYS A 89 3.69 9.97 13.77
CA CYS A 89 4.05 10.94 14.78
C CYS A 89 5.32 10.47 15.50
N LEU A 90 6.15 11.43 15.89
CA LEU A 90 7.35 11.22 16.69
C LEU A 90 7.33 12.24 17.81
N GLY A 91 7.25 11.77 19.04
CA GLY A 91 7.31 12.62 20.22
C GLY A 91 8.55 12.36 21.04
N SER A 92 8.92 13.35 21.83
CA SER A 92 9.96 13.21 22.86
C SER A 92 9.40 13.58 24.22
N TYR A 93 9.75 12.78 25.22
CA TYR A 93 9.37 13.03 26.61
C TYR A 93 10.48 13.76 27.38
N ASP A 94 11.66 13.90 26.75
CA ASP A 94 12.81 14.64 27.28
C ASP A 94 13.48 15.39 26.14
N GLY A 95 13.81 16.66 26.35
CA GLY A 95 14.45 17.50 25.34
C GLY A 95 15.89 17.15 25.00
N ASN A 96 16.55 16.32 25.81
CA ASN A 96 17.98 16.06 25.71
C ASN A 96 18.36 14.59 25.51
N SER A 97 17.42 13.66 25.61
CA SER A 97 17.72 12.24 25.55
C SER A 97 17.00 11.56 24.39
N ALA A 98 17.78 10.90 23.51
CA ALA A 98 17.24 10.08 22.45
C ALA A 98 16.49 8.83 22.98
N ASP A 99 16.75 8.43 24.22
CA ASP A 99 16.09 7.28 24.84
C ASP A 99 14.62 7.52 25.16
N CYS A 100 14.20 8.78 25.14
CA CYS A 100 12.82 9.19 25.41
C CYS A 100 12.03 9.54 24.15
N LEU A 101 12.56 9.20 22.97
CA LEU A 101 11.84 9.32 21.71
C LEU A 101 10.84 8.15 21.55
N ALA A 102 9.67 8.46 21.04
CA ALA A 102 8.66 7.45 20.73
C ALA A 102 7.99 7.75 19.39
N PHE A 103 7.98 6.76 18.50
CA PHE A 103 7.21 6.82 17.27
C PHE A 103 5.82 6.21 17.48
N GLY A 104 4.81 6.78 16.84
CA GLY A 104 3.55 6.10 16.62
C GLY A 104 3.73 4.91 15.67
N GLY A 105 2.75 4.01 15.65
CA GLY A 105 2.79 2.80 14.82
C GLY A 105 2.59 3.04 13.33
N GLY A 106 2.25 4.25 12.95
CA GLY A 106 1.97 4.61 11.56
C GLY A 106 0.51 4.51 11.20
N THR A 107 0.05 5.37 10.33
CA THR A 107 -1.30 5.35 9.76
C THR A 107 -1.19 5.46 8.25
N GLU A 108 -1.65 4.42 7.56
CA GLU A 108 -1.71 4.42 6.11
C GLU A 108 -2.90 5.24 5.62
N VAL A 109 -2.66 6.14 4.70
CA VAL A 109 -3.69 6.93 4.03
C VAL A 109 -3.88 6.39 2.62
N VAL A 110 -5.11 5.96 2.32
CA VAL A 110 -5.55 5.54 1.00
C VAL A 110 -6.36 6.69 0.39
N VAL A 111 -5.98 7.12 -0.80
CA VAL A 111 -6.68 8.19 -1.50
C VAL A 111 -7.59 7.59 -2.56
N LYS A 112 -8.88 7.92 -2.50
CA LYS A 112 -9.88 7.41 -3.44
C LYS A 112 -9.98 8.33 -4.64
N GLY A 113 -9.37 7.89 -5.76
CA GLY A 113 -9.51 8.53 -7.06
C GLY A 113 -10.71 7.98 -7.84
N THR A 114 -10.70 8.23 -9.14
CA THR A 114 -11.72 7.68 -10.04
C THR A 114 -11.58 6.16 -10.14
N PRO A 115 -12.67 5.38 -9.97
CA PRO A 115 -12.62 3.95 -10.18
C PRO A 115 -12.20 3.59 -11.61
N VAL A 116 -11.28 2.62 -11.72
CA VAL A 116 -10.78 2.13 -13.01
C VAL A 116 -10.70 0.60 -12.94
N ALA A 117 -11.27 -0.07 -13.93
CA ALA A 117 -11.17 -1.52 -14.07
C ALA A 117 -9.75 -1.92 -14.50
N PRO A 118 -9.22 -3.06 -14.00
CA PRO A 118 -7.89 -3.49 -14.36
C PRO A 118 -7.80 -3.97 -15.82
N THR A 119 -6.65 -3.74 -16.45
CA THR A 119 -6.23 -4.47 -17.64
C THR A 119 -5.43 -5.67 -17.17
N VAL A 120 -5.83 -6.87 -17.57
CA VAL A 120 -5.23 -8.12 -17.10
C VAL A 120 -4.47 -8.81 -18.23
N LEU A 121 -3.23 -9.21 -17.95
CA LEU A 121 -2.37 -9.95 -18.87
C LEU A 121 -1.84 -11.20 -18.15
N ILE A 122 -1.81 -12.32 -18.86
CA ILE A 122 -1.21 -13.56 -18.37
C ILE A 122 0.00 -13.90 -19.24
N PHE A 123 1.08 -14.36 -18.59
CA PHE A 123 2.34 -14.71 -19.26
C PHE A 123 2.65 -16.18 -18.98
N PRO A 124 2.56 -17.03 -20.02
CA PRO A 124 3.02 -18.42 -19.89
C PRO A 124 4.49 -18.47 -19.50
N PRO A 125 4.96 -19.57 -18.90
CA PRO A 125 6.37 -19.72 -18.58
C PRO A 125 7.20 -19.79 -19.86
N ALA A 126 8.45 -19.28 -19.79
CA ALA A 126 9.39 -19.45 -20.87
C ALA A 126 9.69 -20.94 -21.09
N ALA A 127 9.94 -21.32 -22.36
CA ALA A 127 10.12 -22.73 -22.72
C ALA A 127 11.27 -23.43 -21.97
N ASP A 128 12.32 -22.67 -21.61
CA ASP A 128 13.49 -23.21 -20.89
C ASP A 128 13.25 -23.40 -19.39
N GLN A 129 12.21 -22.79 -18.81
CA GLN A 129 11.88 -22.98 -17.38
C GLN A 129 11.47 -24.40 -17.05
N VAL A 130 10.73 -25.05 -17.94
CA VAL A 130 10.26 -26.43 -17.72
C VAL A 130 11.42 -27.39 -17.48
N ALA A 131 12.55 -27.17 -18.15
CA ALA A 131 13.76 -27.99 -18.01
C ALA A 131 14.45 -27.82 -16.65
N THR A 132 14.17 -26.72 -15.92
CA THR A 132 14.78 -26.45 -14.61
C THR A 132 14.10 -27.17 -13.45
N GLY A 133 12.93 -27.75 -13.67
CA GLY A 133 12.12 -28.42 -12.64
C GLY A 133 11.09 -27.51 -11.95
N THR A 134 11.14 -26.20 -12.16
CA THR A 134 10.21 -25.23 -11.58
C THR A 134 9.71 -24.26 -12.64
N VAL A 135 8.42 -23.99 -12.62
CA VAL A 135 7.72 -23.15 -13.59
C VAL A 135 7.01 -22.01 -12.86
N THR A 136 7.15 -20.79 -13.36
CA THR A 136 6.45 -19.63 -12.84
C THR A 136 5.55 -19.02 -13.93
N ILE A 137 4.27 -18.86 -13.62
CA ILE A 137 3.28 -18.22 -14.45
C ILE A 137 2.99 -16.87 -13.82
N VAL A 138 2.95 -15.81 -14.63
CA VAL A 138 2.75 -14.43 -14.15
C VAL A 138 1.45 -13.88 -14.68
N CYS A 139 0.68 -13.27 -13.81
CA CYS A 139 -0.50 -12.50 -14.14
C CYS A 139 -0.34 -11.07 -13.63
N VAL A 140 -0.62 -10.08 -14.46
CA VAL A 140 -0.57 -8.67 -14.05
C VAL A 140 -1.93 -8.03 -14.21
N ALA A 141 -2.31 -7.23 -13.21
CA ALA A 141 -3.47 -6.37 -13.25
C ALA A 141 -2.97 -4.93 -13.20
N ASN A 142 -3.19 -4.18 -14.26
CA ASN A 142 -2.61 -2.86 -14.42
C ASN A 142 -3.64 -1.76 -14.29
N LYS A 143 -3.23 -0.67 -13.63
CA LYS A 143 -3.91 0.61 -13.58
C LYS A 143 -5.37 0.48 -13.15
N TYR A 144 -5.58 0.06 -11.91
CA TYR A 144 -6.90 -0.17 -11.34
C TYR A 144 -7.09 0.56 -10.01
N PHE A 145 -8.31 0.87 -9.70
CA PHE A 145 -8.78 1.32 -8.39
C PHE A 145 -10.29 1.04 -8.30
N PRO A 146 -10.85 0.58 -7.19
CA PRO A 146 -10.23 0.15 -5.92
C PRO A 146 -9.55 -1.22 -6.02
N ASP A 147 -9.17 -1.78 -4.86
CA ASP A 147 -8.45 -3.06 -4.78
C ASP A 147 -9.17 -4.21 -5.48
N VAL A 148 -8.34 -5.17 -5.91
CA VAL A 148 -8.79 -6.40 -6.56
C VAL A 148 -8.35 -7.62 -5.76
N THR A 149 -9.00 -8.76 -6.03
CA THR A 149 -8.55 -10.08 -5.59
C THR A 149 -8.19 -10.92 -6.80
N VAL A 150 -7.12 -11.71 -6.68
CA VAL A 150 -6.65 -12.59 -7.74
C VAL A 150 -6.91 -14.03 -7.35
N THR A 151 -7.51 -14.79 -8.27
CA THR A 151 -7.74 -16.22 -8.13
C THR A 151 -7.07 -16.94 -9.28
N TRP A 152 -6.31 -17.98 -8.99
CA TRP A 152 -5.72 -18.87 -9.98
C TRP A 152 -6.50 -20.16 -10.07
N GLU A 153 -6.75 -20.59 -11.30
CA GLU A 153 -7.40 -21.89 -11.59
C GLU A 153 -6.53 -22.69 -12.55
N VAL A 154 -6.39 -23.97 -12.27
CA VAL A 154 -5.71 -24.95 -13.13
C VAL A 154 -6.74 -26.01 -13.50
N ASP A 155 -7.05 -26.12 -14.79
CA ASP A 155 -8.11 -27.02 -15.30
C ASP A 155 -9.43 -26.82 -14.53
N GLY A 156 -9.78 -25.57 -14.21
CA GLY A 156 -10.99 -25.21 -13.49
C GLY A 156 -10.93 -25.37 -11.98
N THR A 157 -9.82 -25.84 -11.41
CA THR A 157 -9.64 -26.01 -9.97
C THR A 157 -8.88 -24.84 -9.37
N THR A 158 -9.47 -24.20 -8.36
CA THR A 158 -8.84 -23.07 -7.66
C THR A 158 -7.56 -23.52 -6.94
N GLN A 159 -6.49 -22.78 -7.15
CA GLN A 159 -5.21 -22.99 -6.49
C GLN A 159 -5.16 -22.29 -5.14
N THR A 160 -4.55 -22.93 -4.15
CA THR A 160 -4.43 -22.38 -2.79
C THR A 160 -2.99 -22.25 -2.31
N THR A 161 -2.03 -22.76 -3.07
CA THR A 161 -0.60 -22.76 -2.72
C THR A 161 0.24 -22.30 -3.92
N GLY A 162 1.45 -21.85 -3.64
CA GLY A 162 2.41 -21.42 -4.67
C GLY A 162 2.10 -20.06 -5.27
N ILE A 163 1.24 -19.25 -4.63
CA ILE A 163 0.82 -17.95 -5.13
C ILE A 163 1.51 -16.85 -4.33
N GLU A 164 2.13 -15.89 -5.03
CA GLU A 164 2.68 -14.67 -4.44
C GLU A 164 2.15 -13.45 -5.19
N ASN A 165 1.66 -12.47 -4.42
CA ASN A 165 1.12 -11.23 -4.94
C ASN A 165 1.97 -10.05 -4.49
N SER A 166 2.20 -9.10 -5.40
CA SER A 166 2.90 -7.85 -5.09
C SER A 166 2.15 -6.69 -5.73
N LYS A 167 1.82 -5.69 -4.91
CA LYS A 167 1.07 -4.51 -5.32
C LYS A 167 1.95 -3.27 -5.22
N THR A 168 1.91 -2.41 -6.24
CA THR A 168 2.58 -1.12 -6.19
C THR A 168 1.90 -0.16 -5.21
N PRO A 169 2.60 0.86 -4.71
CA PRO A 169 1.95 2.02 -4.10
C PRO A 169 0.96 2.67 -5.08
N GLN A 170 0.03 3.46 -4.56
CA GLN A 170 -0.86 4.25 -5.40
C GLN A 170 -0.06 5.19 -6.29
N ASN A 171 -0.45 5.27 -7.56
CA ASN A 171 0.13 6.23 -8.49
C ASN A 171 -0.16 7.66 -8.00
N SER A 172 0.88 8.50 -7.97
CA SER A 172 0.77 9.87 -7.44
C SER A 172 -0.07 10.81 -8.30
N ALA A 173 -0.38 10.43 -9.54
CA ALA A 173 -1.18 11.24 -10.46
C ALA A 173 -2.65 10.82 -10.50
N ASP A 174 -2.95 9.51 -10.50
CA ASP A 174 -4.31 9.00 -10.70
C ASP A 174 -4.82 8.07 -9.59
N CYS A 175 -4.06 7.84 -8.54
CA CYS A 175 -4.39 6.98 -7.40
C CYS A 175 -4.48 5.48 -7.71
N THR A 176 -4.12 5.03 -8.89
CA THR A 176 -4.27 3.63 -9.30
C THR A 176 -3.15 2.74 -8.76
N TYR A 177 -3.44 1.44 -8.72
CA TYR A 177 -2.49 0.39 -8.39
C TYR A 177 -2.11 -0.41 -9.62
N ASN A 178 -0.96 -1.09 -9.54
CA ASN A 178 -0.61 -2.22 -10.37
C ASN A 178 -0.33 -3.41 -9.46
N LEU A 179 -0.65 -4.61 -9.93
CA LEU A 179 -0.42 -5.84 -9.17
C LEU A 179 0.17 -6.90 -10.08
N SER A 180 1.16 -7.63 -9.55
CA SER A 180 1.62 -8.88 -10.15
C SER A 180 1.26 -10.05 -9.25
N SER A 181 0.79 -11.13 -9.84
CA SER A 181 0.53 -12.39 -9.14
C SER A 181 1.31 -13.48 -9.85
N THR A 182 2.04 -14.28 -9.10
CA THR A 182 2.80 -15.40 -9.63
C THR A 182 2.26 -16.71 -9.09
N LEU A 183 2.14 -17.70 -9.96
CA LEU A 183 1.85 -19.08 -9.60
C LEU A 183 3.08 -19.94 -9.92
N THR A 184 3.65 -20.53 -8.89
CA THR A 184 4.83 -21.40 -9.02
C THR A 184 4.40 -22.86 -8.88
N LEU A 185 4.80 -23.69 -9.83
CA LEU A 185 4.52 -25.11 -9.90
C LEU A 185 5.81 -25.87 -10.20
N THR A 186 5.83 -27.17 -9.85
CA THR A 186 6.86 -28.06 -10.39
C THR A 186 6.60 -28.29 -11.87
N SER A 187 7.64 -28.62 -12.64
CA SER A 187 7.49 -28.97 -14.05
C SER A 187 6.55 -30.16 -14.25
N THR A 188 6.59 -31.13 -13.33
CA THR A 188 5.67 -32.27 -13.37
C THR A 188 4.21 -31.84 -13.22
N GLN A 189 3.91 -30.96 -12.25
CA GLN A 189 2.57 -30.41 -12.07
C GLN A 189 2.11 -29.62 -13.31
N TYR A 190 3.00 -28.77 -13.82
CA TYR A 190 2.70 -27.97 -15.00
C TYR A 190 2.37 -28.83 -16.22
N ASN A 191 3.16 -29.87 -16.47
CA ASN A 191 2.96 -30.76 -17.62
C ASN A 191 1.75 -31.69 -17.48
N SER A 192 1.22 -31.84 -16.28
CA SER A 192 0.04 -32.70 -16.03
C SER A 192 -1.30 -32.00 -16.21
N HIS A 193 -1.31 -30.70 -16.47
CA HIS A 193 -2.50 -29.90 -16.67
C HIS A 193 -2.42 -29.08 -17.95
N LYS A 194 -3.58 -28.60 -18.43
CA LYS A 194 -3.67 -27.95 -19.73
C LYS A 194 -4.02 -26.46 -19.63
N GLU A 195 -5.11 -26.10 -18.93
CA GLU A 195 -5.63 -24.75 -18.88
C GLU A 195 -5.19 -24.03 -17.61
N TYR A 196 -4.63 -22.85 -17.77
CA TYR A 196 -4.18 -21.98 -16.68
C TYR A 196 -4.90 -20.65 -16.77
N THR A 197 -5.60 -20.29 -15.71
CA THR A 197 -6.49 -19.13 -15.66
C THR A 197 -6.12 -18.22 -14.50
N CYS A 198 -6.02 -16.93 -14.80
CA CYS A 198 -5.94 -15.85 -13.83
C CYS A 198 -7.25 -15.08 -13.85
N LYS A 199 -7.90 -15.00 -12.70
CA LYS A 199 -9.17 -14.27 -12.53
C LYS A 199 -8.94 -13.11 -11.56
N VAL A 200 -9.16 -11.89 -12.03
CA VAL A 200 -9.02 -10.67 -11.26
C VAL A 200 -10.42 -10.11 -10.99
N THR A 201 -10.79 -10.03 -9.72
CA THR A 201 -12.12 -9.60 -9.29
C THR A 201 -12.04 -8.25 -8.59
N GLN A 202 -12.86 -7.31 -9.07
CA GLN A 202 -13.01 -5.99 -8.48
C GLN A 202 -14.51 -5.78 -8.17
N GLY A 203 -14.87 -5.86 -6.88
CA GLY A 203 -16.27 -5.83 -6.47
C GLY A 203 -17.04 -7.01 -7.07
N THR A 204 -18.02 -6.72 -7.91
CA THR A 204 -18.83 -7.73 -8.59
C THR A 204 -18.36 -8.05 -10.01
N THR A 205 -17.31 -7.37 -10.49
CA THR A 205 -16.79 -7.50 -11.85
C THR A 205 -15.52 -8.33 -11.84
N SER A 206 -15.40 -9.25 -12.77
CA SER A 206 -14.18 -10.07 -12.94
C SER A 206 -13.65 -9.94 -14.35
N VAL A 207 -12.33 -9.90 -14.47
CA VAL A 207 -11.60 -9.99 -15.73
C VAL A 207 -10.80 -11.29 -15.69
N VAL A 208 -10.92 -12.11 -16.72
CA VAL A 208 -10.31 -13.43 -16.79
C VAL A 208 -9.36 -13.49 -17.98
N GLN A 209 -8.14 -13.99 -17.75
CA GLN A 209 -7.19 -14.34 -18.80
C GLN A 209 -6.72 -15.76 -18.58
N SER A 210 -6.57 -16.50 -19.67
CA SER A 210 -6.12 -17.89 -19.61
C SER A 210 -5.28 -18.25 -20.83
N PHE A 211 -4.53 -19.33 -20.71
CA PHE A 211 -3.84 -19.97 -21.81
C PHE A 211 -3.91 -21.48 -21.66
N ASN A 212 -3.76 -22.19 -22.75
CA ASN A 212 -3.59 -23.64 -22.75
C ASN A 212 -2.13 -23.98 -23.00
N ARG A 213 -1.59 -24.85 -22.15
CA ARG A 213 -0.20 -25.31 -22.29
C ARG A 213 -0.03 -26.00 -23.66
N GLY A 214 1.02 -25.58 -24.39
CA GLY A 214 1.33 -26.12 -25.71
C GLY A 214 0.68 -25.40 -26.88
N ASP A 215 -0.20 -24.42 -26.64
CA ASP A 215 -0.70 -23.58 -27.71
C ASP A 215 0.39 -22.63 -28.17
N CYS A 216 0.60 -22.54 -29.46
CA CYS A 216 1.45 -21.53 -30.08
C CYS A 216 0.58 -20.30 -30.38
N SER A 217 0.84 -19.22 -29.66
CA SER A 217 0.18 -17.93 -29.88
C SER A 217 1.03 -16.98 -30.67
#